data_4a0b3255a2523a59228d012e8927baa4
#
_entry.id   4a0b3255a2523a59228d012e8927baa4
#
_cell.length_a   1.000
_cell.length_b   1.000
_cell.length_c   1.000
_cell.angle_alpha   90.00
_cell.angle_beta   90.00
_cell.angle_gamma   90.00
#
_symmetry.space_group_name_H-M   'P 1'
#
loop_
_entity.id
_entity.type
_entity.pdbx_description
1 polymer ?
#
loop_
_entity_poly.entity_id
_entity_poly.type
_entity_poly.pdbx_seq_one_letter_code
_entity_poly.pdbx_strand_id
1 'polypeptide(L)'
;MIKLGMMAPFADGLITSGGFLRDYAGTLEECGVESVWTVEHVVVAAEYEPRYPYSESGRIPGPPQGVPMPDPLDTIAFMAGGSDALRFGTAMVVAPLHSPVVLAKRAATIDLLSGGRLMLGLGIGWQKEEYAAVGVPYQRRGARLDECIDAMRALWSQSPAGYRGDFVAFHRVHCLPRPASGAVPIVLGGNSEPAVRRAGRVADGWFPYTIAPEEFAQRADLLRAASAGRTVEVTAWPGSCDPGREGDPDFVRRYVEAGATRIVIAPRLGGPRPESLLGPRGLDALRDQIDRYRDTVLDKL
;
A
#
# COMPACT_ATOMS: atom_id res chain seq x y z
N MET A 1 -15.22 14.35 -4.99
CA MET A 1 -15.54 12.97 -5.43
C MET A 1 -14.56 12.03 -4.77
N ILE A 2 -15.03 10.93 -4.17
CA ILE A 2 -14.20 9.91 -3.53
C ILE A 2 -13.46 9.10 -4.60
N LYS A 3 -12.16 8.90 -4.40
CA LYS A 3 -11.32 8.08 -5.29
C LYS A 3 -11.58 6.59 -5.00
N LEU A 4 -11.70 5.77 -6.04
CA LEU A 4 -11.78 4.32 -5.90
C LEU A 4 -10.41 3.69 -6.13
N GLY A 5 -9.94 2.92 -5.16
CA GLY A 5 -8.75 2.08 -5.29
C GLY A 5 -9.11 0.60 -5.25
N MET A 6 -8.22 -0.24 -5.74
CA MET A 6 -8.38 -1.70 -5.75
C MET A 6 -7.12 -2.37 -5.18
N MET A 7 -7.29 -3.42 -4.38
CA MET A 7 -6.16 -4.27 -4.00
C MET A 7 -5.73 -5.16 -5.19
N ALA A 8 -4.46 -5.48 -5.28
CA ALA A 8 -3.98 -6.47 -6.23
C ALA A 8 -4.55 -7.87 -5.91
N PRO A 9 -4.70 -8.77 -6.89
CA PRO A 9 -5.42 -10.04 -6.74
C PRO A 9 -4.55 -11.14 -6.09
N PHE A 10 -4.26 -11.01 -4.79
CA PHE A 10 -3.44 -11.96 -4.04
C PHE A 10 -4.17 -13.27 -3.76
N ALA A 11 -5.44 -13.18 -3.33
CA ALA A 11 -6.18 -14.30 -2.78
C ALA A 11 -6.32 -15.47 -3.78
N ASP A 12 -6.42 -15.15 -5.05
CA ASP A 12 -6.65 -16.13 -6.11
C ASP A 12 -5.35 -16.60 -6.78
N GLY A 13 -4.18 -16.17 -6.30
CA GLY A 13 -2.88 -16.49 -6.89
C GLY A 13 -2.63 -15.85 -8.27
N LEU A 14 -3.57 -15.06 -8.78
CA LEU A 14 -3.51 -14.41 -10.09
C LEU A 14 -2.40 -13.38 -10.21
N ILE A 15 -1.92 -12.88 -9.08
CA ILE A 15 -0.79 -11.95 -9.02
C ILE A 15 0.51 -12.53 -9.58
N THR A 16 0.61 -13.84 -9.76
CA THR A 16 1.76 -14.52 -10.37
C THR A 16 1.67 -14.63 -11.89
N SER A 17 0.54 -14.27 -12.50
CA SER A 17 0.34 -14.30 -13.95
C SER A 17 0.62 -12.92 -14.57
N GLY A 18 1.75 -12.80 -15.27
CA GLY A 18 2.11 -11.53 -15.92
C GLY A 18 1.12 -11.07 -16.99
N GLY A 19 0.56 -12.01 -17.77
CA GLY A 19 -0.50 -11.69 -18.73
C GLY A 19 -1.73 -11.08 -18.06
N PHE A 20 -2.21 -11.76 -17.00
CA PHE A 20 -3.35 -11.29 -16.23
C PHE A 20 -3.10 -9.93 -15.57
N LEU A 21 -1.92 -9.71 -14.97
CA LEU A 21 -1.60 -8.44 -14.32
C LEU A 21 -1.63 -7.24 -15.27
N ARG A 22 -1.18 -7.42 -16.51
CA ARG A 22 -1.22 -6.39 -17.55
C ARG A 22 -2.66 -6.05 -17.91
N ASP A 23 -3.47 -7.08 -18.18
CA ASP A 23 -4.87 -6.92 -18.55
C ASP A 23 -5.69 -6.38 -17.37
N TYR A 24 -5.33 -6.78 -16.13
CA TYR A 24 -5.92 -6.26 -14.89
C TYR A 24 -5.70 -4.76 -14.74
N ALA A 25 -4.47 -4.28 -14.93
CA ALA A 25 -4.15 -2.85 -14.84
C ALA A 25 -4.93 -2.04 -15.89
N GLY A 26 -4.97 -2.49 -17.16
CA GLY A 26 -5.76 -1.86 -18.21
C GLY A 26 -7.26 -1.84 -17.90
N THR A 27 -7.80 -2.97 -17.39
CA THR A 27 -9.22 -3.06 -17.00
C THR A 27 -9.57 -2.09 -15.88
N LEU A 28 -8.73 -1.98 -14.85
CA LEU A 28 -8.95 -1.03 -13.76
C LEU A 28 -8.99 0.42 -14.28
N GLU A 29 -8.08 0.76 -15.18
CA GLU A 29 -8.05 2.08 -15.81
C GLU A 29 -9.31 2.36 -16.65
N GLU A 30 -9.70 1.44 -17.53
CA GLU A 30 -10.92 1.53 -18.34
C GLU A 30 -12.18 1.70 -17.48
N CYS A 31 -12.23 1.00 -16.34
CA CYS A 31 -13.27 1.17 -15.34
C CYS A 31 -13.11 2.44 -14.50
N GLY A 32 -12.10 3.29 -14.72
CA GLY A 32 -11.87 4.54 -13.98
C GLY A 32 -11.55 4.33 -12.50
N VAL A 33 -10.92 3.20 -12.15
CA VAL A 33 -10.30 3.01 -10.83
C VAL A 33 -9.07 3.92 -10.75
N GLU A 34 -8.93 4.67 -9.65
CA GLU A 34 -7.84 5.65 -9.53
C GLU A 34 -6.50 4.99 -9.22
N SER A 35 -6.51 3.90 -8.43
CA SER A 35 -5.26 3.28 -7.99
C SER A 35 -5.39 1.79 -7.69
N VAL A 36 -4.26 1.07 -7.87
CA VAL A 36 -4.10 -0.33 -7.43
C VAL A 36 -3.02 -0.41 -6.35
N TRP A 37 -3.24 -1.31 -5.37
CA TRP A 37 -2.40 -1.42 -4.17
C TRP A 37 -1.85 -2.83 -4.01
N THR A 38 -0.54 -2.93 -3.86
CA THR A 38 0.20 -4.18 -3.63
C THR A 38 0.66 -4.29 -2.19
N VAL A 39 0.93 -5.49 -1.69
CA VAL A 39 1.41 -5.74 -0.33
C VAL A 39 2.79 -6.41 -0.35
N GLU A 40 3.48 -6.40 0.80
CA GLU A 40 4.77 -7.05 0.95
C GLU A 40 4.80 -7.98 2.16
N HIS A 41 5.39 -9.14 1.91
CA HIS A 41 6.26 -9.86 2.82
C HIS A 41 7.51 -10.25 2.01
N VAL A 42 8.70 -9.89 2.50
CA VAL A 42 9.97 -10.31 1.85
C VAL A 42 10.08 -11.82 1.94
N VAL A 43 9.76 -12.36 3.10
CA VAL A 43 9.56 -13.79 3.36
C VAL A 43 8.50 -13.97 4.45
N VAL A 44 7.76 -15.07 4.41
CA VAL A 44 6.89 -15.47 5.52
C VAL A 44 7.52 -16.66 6.21
N ALA A 45 7.79 -16.54 7.50
CA ALA A 45 8.33 -17.64 8.28
C ALA A 45 7.30 -18.78 8.41
N ALA A 46 7.72 -20.02 8.23
CA ALA A 46 6.86 -21.20 8.40
C ALA A 46 6.39 -21.34 9.85
N GLU A 47 7.25 -20.97 10.80
CA GLU A 47 6.97 -20.92 12.23
C GLU A 47 7.28 -19.53 12.76
N TYR A 48 6.32 -18.90 13.43
CA TYR A 48 6.47 -17.56 14.02
C TYR A 48 5.60 -17.39 15.28
N GLU A 49 6.01 -16.48 16.15
CA GLU A 49 5.20 -16.07 17.30
C GLU A 49 3.87 -15.47 16.81
N PRO A 50 2.72 -15.88 17.36
CA PRO A 50 1.39 -15.41 16.94
C PRO A 50 1.17 -13.96 17.39
N ARG A 51 1.73 -13.00 16.67
CA ARG A 51 1.70 -11.55 16.96
C ARG A 51 1.13 -10.73 15.81
N TYR A 52 0.47 -11.38 14.84
CA TYR A 52 -0.19 -10.65 13.77
C TYR A 52 -1.27 -9.73 14.35
N PRO A 53 -1.16 -8.41 14.18
CA PRO A 53 -1.96 -7.46 14.96
C PRO A 53 -3.42 -7.35 14.49
N TYR A 54 -3.76 -8.02 13.39
CA TYR A 54 -5.04 -7.87 12.71
C TYR A 54 -5.90 -9.15 12.74
N SER A 55 -5.56 -10.11 13.60
CA SER A 55 -6.39 -11.28 13.86
C SER A 55 -6.34 -11.68 15.34
N GLU A 56 -7.44 -12.19 15.87
CA GLU A 56 -7.52 -12.66 17.25
C GLU A 56 -6.56 -13.84 17.53
N SER A 57 -6.30 -14.67 16.50
CA SER A 57 -5.36 -15.77 16.61
C SER A 57 -3.89 -15.32 16.64
N GLY A 58 -3.60 -14.07 16.34
CA GLY A 58 -2.25 -13.56 16.14
C GLY A 58 -1.53 -14.15 14.92
N ARG A 59 -2.25 -14.82 14.00
CA ARG A 59 -1.72 -15.45 12.80
C ARG A 59 -2.30 -14.82 11.54
N ILE A 60 -1.52 -14.82 10.45
CA ILE A 60 -2.01 -14.39 9.13
C ILE A 60 -3.15 -15.34 8.71
N PRO A 61 -4.32 -14.80 8.32
CA PRO A 61 -5.39 -15.62 7.75
C PRO A 61 -4.95 -16.27 6.43
N GLY A 62 -5.43 -17.49 6.18
CA GLY A 62 -5.16 -18.22 4.94
C GLY A 62 -4.39 -19.53 5.14
N PRO A 63 -3.86 -20.12 4.07
CA PRO A 63 -3.15 -21.39 4.15
C PRO A 63 -1.82 -21.23 4.91
N PRO A 64 -1.35 -22.26 5.65
CA PRO A 64 -0.14 -22.18 6.47
C PRO A 64 1.12 -21.77 5.69
N GLN A 65 1.22 -22.16 4.43
CA GLN A 65 2.32 -21.77 3.53
C GLN A 65 2.19 -20.34 2.99
N GLY A 66 1.11 -19.64 3.32
CA GLY A 66 0.81 -18.31 2.78
C GLY A 66 0.27 -18.34 1.34
N VAL A 67 0.06 -17.15 0.80
CA VAL A 67 -0.27 -16.93 -0.61
C VAL A 67 0.96 -16.35 -1.32
N PRO A 68 1.14 -16.57 -2.64
CA PRO A 68 2.21 -15.93 -3.38
C PRO A 68 2.12 -14.40 -3.26
N MET A 69 3.18 -13.77 -2.79
CA MET A 69 3.32 -12.32 -2.69
C MET A 69 4.61 -11.90 -3.42
N PRO A 70 4.56 -11.67 -4.74
CA PRO A 70 5.70 -11.14 -5.47
C PRO A 70 6.12 -9.78 -4.92
N ASP A 71 7.40 -9.40 -5.13
CA ASP A 71 7.89 -8.08 -4.73
C ASP A 71 6.96 -6.98 -5.24
N PRO A 72 6.45 -6.09 -4.34
CA PRO A 72 5.45 -5.10 -4.71
C PRO A 72 5.95 -4.08 -5.73
N LEU A 73 7.22 -3.68 -5.65
CA LEU A 73 7.79 -2.69 -6.56
C LEU A 73 8.03 -3.28 -7.95
N ASP A 74 8.47 -4.54 -8.04
CA ASP A 74 8.64 -5.22 -9.33
C ASP A 74 7.27 -5.49 -9.98
N THR A 75 6.28 -5.88 -9.18
CA THR A 75 4.89 -6.03 -9.62
C THR A 75 4.31 -4.72 -10.17
N ILE A 76 4.52 -3.60 -9.46
CA ILE A 76 4.11 -2.27 -9.91
C ILE A 76 4.83 -1.88 -11.20
N ALA A 77 6.15 -2.06 -11.28
CA ALA A 77 6.91 -1.74 -12.49
C ALA A 77 6.37 -2.50 -13.72
N PHE A 78 5.99 -3.76 -13.51
CA PHE A 78 5.39 -4.58 -14.56
C PHE A 78 3.99 -4.08 -14.97
N MET A 79 3.10 -3.79 -14.01
CA MET A 79 1.74 -3.31 -14.28
C MET A 79 1.72 -1.91 -14.89
N ALA A 80 2.67 -1.05 -14.51
CA ALA A 80 2.72 0.34 -14.97
C ALA A 80 2.91 0.48 -16.49
N GLY A 81 3.50 -0.52 -17.13
CA GLY A 81 3.59 -0.60 -18.59
C GLY A 81 2.29 -1.00 -19.28
N GLY A 82 1.25 -1.38 -18.55
CA GLY A 82 -0.06 -1.77 -19.07
C GLY A 82 -1.16 -0.73 -18.87
N SER A 83 -0.82 0.49 -18.43
CA SER A 83 -1.79 1.57 -18.20
C SER A 83 -1.11 2.93 -18.31
N ASP A 84 -1.89 3.99 -18.62
CA ASP A 84 -1.39 5.35 -18.80
C ASP A 84 -1.77 6.30 -17.65
N ALA A 85 -2.88 6.06 -16.96
CA ALA A 85 -3.42 6.92 -15.91
C ALA A 85 -3.55 6.28 -14.53
N LEU A 86 -3.63 4.94 -14.45
CA LEU A 86 -3.77 4.21 -13.19
C LEU A 86 -2.58 4.50 -12.26
N ARG A 87 -2.86 4.89 -11.02
CA ARG A 87 -1.83 5.07 -9.99
C ARG A 87 -1.53 3.76 -9.29
N PHE A 88 -0.33 3.66 -8.76
CA PHE A 88 0.17 2.44 -8.12
C PHE A 88 0.62 2.73 -6.69
N GLY A 89 0.12 1.97 -5.73
CA GLY A 89 0.49 2.08 -4.33
C GLY A 89 1.02 0.79 -3.73
N THR A 90 1.88 0.91 -2.74
CA THR A 90 2.23 -0.22 -1.87
C THR A 90 1.51 -0.09 -0.53
N ALA A 91 1.03 -1.22 0.05
CA ALA A 91 0.23 -1.22 1.27
C ALA A 91 0.55 -2.42 2.19
N MET A 92 1.77 -2.50 2.74
CA MET A 92 2.90 -1.56 2.72
C MET A 92 4.20 -2.28 2.39
N VAL A 93 5.19 -1.59 1.82
CA VAL A 93 6.58 -2.05 1.88
C VAL A 93 7.08 -1.96 3.32
N VAL A 94 7.71 -3.01 3.81
CA VAL A 94 8.31 -3.04 5.16
C VAL A 94 9.68 -2.33 5.10
N ALA A 95 9.64 -1.01 5.07
CA ALA A 95 10.82 -0.17 4.78
C ALA A 95 12.07 -0.50 5.61
N PRO A 96 11.99 -0.84 6.91
CA PRO A 96 13.17 -1.21 7.69
C PRO A 96 13.91 -2.47 7.21
N LEU A 97 13.29 -3.32 6.41
CA LEU A 97 13.92 -4.51 5.84
C LEU A 97 14.77 -4.20 4.59
N HIS A 98 14.65 -3.01 4.04
CA HIS A 98 15.33 -2.58 2.82
C HIS A 98 16.48 -1.62 3.12
N SER A 99 17.47 -1.60 2.23
CA SER A 99 18.44 -0.50 2.16
C SER A 99 17.73 0.76 1.67
N PRO A 100 17.68 1.86 2.42
CA PRO A 100 17.02 3.10 1.98
C PRO A 100 17.60 3.67 0.67
N VAL A 101 18.88 3.47 0.42
CA VAL A 101 19.54 3.92 -0.82
C VAL A 101 19.02 3.14 -2.03
N VAL A 102 18.89 1.81 -1.88
CA VAL A 102 18.35 0.95 -2.95
C VAL A 102 16.85 1.21 -3.14
N LEU A 103 16.11 1.34 -2.05
CA LEU A 103 14.67 1.62 -2.09
C LEU A 103 14.38 2.99 -2.76
N ALA A 104 15.15 4.03 -2.41
CA ALA A 104 15.05 5.34 -3.05
C ALA A 104 15.28 5.27 -4.56
N LYS A 105 16.29 4.50 -4.98
CA LYS A 105 16.62 4.30 -6.39
C LYS A 105 15.50 3.59 -7.14
N ARG A 106 14.98 2.49 -6.59
CA ARG A 106 13.88 1.71 -7.19
C ARG A 106 12.61 2.56 -7.31
N ALA A 107 12.21 3.23 -6.22
CA ALA A 107 11.03 4.08 -6.21
C ALA A 107 11.14 5.23 -7.24
N ALA A 108 12.28 5.93 -7.29
CA ALA A 108 12.50 6.99 -8.28
C ALA A 108 12.45 6.48 -9.73
N THR A 109 12.97 5.28 -9.97
CA THR A 109 12.94 4.66 -11.32
C THR A 109 11.51 4.33 -11.73
N ILE A 110 10.74 3.68 -10.85
CA ILE A 110 9.34 3.32 -11.13
C ILE A 110 8.49 4.57 -11.29
N ASP A 111 8.69 5.56 -10.44
CA ASP A 111 7.96 6.83 -10.53
C ASP A 111 8.21 7.53 -11.86
N LEU A 112 9.47 7.64 -12.28
CA LEU A 112 9.81 8.22 -13.58
C LEU A 112 9.21 7.44 -14.74
N LEU A 113 9.38 6.11 -14.78
CA LEU A 113 8.88 5.26 -15.87
C LEU A 113 7.36 5.21 -15.93
N SER A 114 6.69 5.37 -14.80
CA SER A 114 5.23 5.46 -14.73
C SER A 114 4.70 6.89 -14.92
N GLY A 115 5.55 7.90 -15.16
CA GLY A 115 5.10 9.29 -15.34
C GLY A 115 4.58 9.93 -14.05
N GLY A 116 5.14 9.58 -12.88
CA GLY A 116 4.78 10.16 -11.58
C GLY A 116 3.56 9.51 -10.92
N ARG A 117 3.26 8.24 -11.26
CA ARG A 117 2.06 7.53 -10.76
C ARG A 117 2.31 6.65 -9.54
N LEU A 118 3.53 6.60 -9.00
CA LEU A 118 3.85 5.81 -7.80
C LEU A 118 3.43 6.54 -6.51
N MET A 119 2.84 5.80 -5.58
CA MET A 119 2.61 6.15 -4.18
C MET A 119 3.34 5.13 -3.30
N LEU A 120 4.44 5.52 -2.68
CA LEU A 120 5.25 4.60 -1.89
C LEU A 120 4.69 4.45 -0.48
N GLY A 121 3.90 3.40 -0.29
CA GLY A 121 3.36 3.05 1.02
C GLY A 121 4.37 2.28 1.86
N LEU A 122 4.64 2.77 3.06
CA LEU A 122 5.69 2.26 3.96
C LEU A 122 5.10 1.88 5.32
N GLY A 123 5.58 0.76 5.84
CA GLY A 123 5.27 0.26 7.18
C GLY A 123 6.50 -0.22 7.92
N ILE A 124 6.30 -0.68 9.17
CA ILE A 124 7.39 -1.22 10.00
C ILE A 124 7.35 -2.74 10.12
N GLY A 125 6.38 -3.42 9.52
CA GLY A 125 6.19 -4.86 9.68
C GLY A 125 5.89 -5.31 11.10
N TRP A 126 5.54 -6.57 11.27
CA TRP A 126 5.15 -7.16 12.55
C TRP A 126 5.91 -8.46 12.86
N GLN A 127 6.34 -9.21 11.82
CA GLN A 127 6.94 -10.53 11.96
C GLN A 127 8.44 -10.41 12.29
N LYS A 128 8.79 -10.82 13.51
CA LYS A 128 10.17 -10.75 14.01
C LYS A 128 11.11 -11.69 13.25
N GLU A 129 10.59 -12.82 12.85
CA GLU A 129 11.30 -13.87 12.11
C GLU A 129 11.68 -13.40 10.69
N GLU A 130 10.84 -12.60 10.06
CA GLU A 130 11.15 -11.96 8.77
C GLU A 130 12.34 -11.00 8.90
N TYR A 131 12.37 -10.19 9.98
CA TYR A 131 13.52 -9.35 10.31
C TYR A 131 14.81 -10.14 10.49
N ALA A 132 14.73 -11.28 11.21
CA ALA A 132 15.87 -12.15 11.42
C ALA A 132 16.38 -12.77 10.10
N ALA A 133 15.46 -13.19 9.21
CA ALA A 133 15.81 -13.75 7.91
C ALA A 133 16.55 -12.76 7.01
N VAL A 134 16.19 -11.47 7.09
CA VAL A 134 16.85 -10.38 6.33
C VAL A 134 18.10 -9.84 7.03
N GLY A 135 18.36 -10.26 8.27
CA GLY A 135 19.53 -9.82 9.04
C GLY A 135 19.39 -8.41 9.64
N VAL A 136 18.16 -7.92 9.81
CA VAL A 136 17.88 -6.60 10.36
C VAL A 136 17.35 -6.72 11.79
N PRO A 137 17.89 -5.95 12.78
CA PRO A 137 17.35 -5.95 14.14
C PRO A 137 15.88 -5.49 14.19
N TYR A 138 15.04 -6.28 14.87
CA TYR A 138 13.61 -5.97 15.03
C TYR A 138 13.35 -4.74 15.90
N GLN A 139 14.26 -4.46 16.83
CA GLN A 139 14.17 -3.34 17.77
C GLN A 139 14.36 -2.02 17.02
N ARG A 140 13.75 -0.95 17.56
CA ARG A 140 13.84 0.41 17.03
C ARG A 140 13.37 0.56 15.56
N ARG A 141 12.53 -0.38 15.06
CA ARG A 141 12.09 -0.35 13.65
C ARG A 141 11.29 0.92 13.27
N GLY A 142 10.61 1.56 14.24
CA GLY A 142 9.97 2.86 14.02
C GLY A 142 10.99 3.98 13.76
N ALA A 143 12.06 4.07 14.55
CA ALA A 143 13.13 5.03 14.32
C ALA A 143 13.89 4.74 13.02
N ARG A 144 14.08 3.45 12.68
CA ARG A 144 14.67 3.05 11.41
C ARG A 144 13.80 3.48 10.22
N LEU A 145 12.46 3.41 10.32
CA LEU A 145 11.55 3.94 9.31
C LEU A 145 11.69 5.47 9.15
N ASP A 146 11.78 6.20 10.26
CA ASP A 146 11.96 7.65 10.22
C ASP A 146 13.24 8.02 9.43
N GLU A 147 14.38 7.41 9.76
CA GLU A 147 15.63 7.63 9.03
C GLU A 147 15.58 7.16 7.57
N CYS A 148 14.88 6.07 7.29
CA CYS A 148 14.67 5.59 5.92
C CYS A 148 13.97 6.66 5.06
N ILE A 149 12.91 7.26 5.58
CA ILE A 149 12.17 8.34 4.90
C ILE A 149 13.06 9.56 4.66
N ASP A 150 13.79 9.99 5.68
CA ASP A 150 14.66 11.17 5.58
C ASP A 150 15.81 10.94 4.59
N ALA A 151 16.43 9.75 4.63
CA ALA A 151 17.51 9.37 3.72
C ALA A 151 17.02 9.31 2.25
N MET A 152 15.84 8.73 1.99
CA MET A 152 15.26 8.71 0.66
C MET A 152 14.96 10.12 0.15
N ARG A 153 14.37 10.98 0.98
CA ARG A 153 14.10 12.38 0.62
C ARG A 153 15.38 13.16 0.30
N ALA A 154 16.46 12.94 1.08
CA ALA A 154 17.76 13.54 0.79
C ALA A 154 18.28 13.09 -0.58
N LEU A 155 18.17 11.79 -0.91
CA LEU A 155 18.59 11.25 -2.20
C LEU A 155 17.79 11.80 -3.39
N TRP A 156 16.51 12.10 -3.20
CA TRP A 156 15.66 12.66 -4.26
C TRP A 156 15.85 14.17 -4.44
N SER A 157 16.10 14.91 -3.36
CA SER A 157 16.14 16.39 -3.38
C SER A 157 17.53 16.98 -3.59
N GLN A 158 18.61 16.26 -3.22
CA GLN A 158 19.99 16.75 -3.24
C GLN A 158 20.84 16.04 -4.30
N SER A 159 21.87 16.73 -4.85
CA SER A 159 22.86 16.13 -5.76
C SER A 159 24.14 16.97 -5.76
N PRO A 160 25.23 16.53 -5.14
CA PRO A 160 25.36 15.28 -4.39
C PRO A 160 24.58 15.29 -3.08
N ALA A 161 24.01 14.13 -2.74
CA ALA A 161 23.24 13.91 -1.52
C ALA A 161 24.14 13.40 -0.38
N GLY A 162 23.80 13.74 0.85
CA GLY A 162 24.40 13.20 2.06
C GLY A 162 23.37 13.05 3.16
N TYR A 163 23.55 12.01 3.98
CA TYR A 163 22.72 11.76 5.16
C TYR A 163 23.55 11.07 6.24
N ARG A 164 23.26 11.37 7.51
CA ARG A 164 23.91 10.70 8.65
C ARG A 164 22.92 10.56 9.80
N GLY A 165 22.54 9.32 10.09
CA GLY A 165 21.71 8.91 11.20
C GLY A 165 22.33 7.75 11.97
N ASP A 166 21.53 7.13 12.85
CA ASP A 166 21.94 5.95 13.62
C ASP A 166 21.98 4.68 12.77
N PHE A 167 21.10 4.59 11.76
CA PHE A 167 20.90 3.39 10.94
C PHE A 167 21.34 3.56 9.50
N VAL A 168 21.40 4.79 9.01
CA VAL A 168 21.71 5.11 7.61
C VAL A 168 22.76 6.19 7.55
N ALA A 169 23.81 5.98 6.76
CA ALA A 169 24.79 7.01 6.48
C ALA A 169 25.34 6.88 5.05
N PHE A 170 25.42 7.99 4.34
CA PHE A 170 26.12 8.11 3.07
C PHE A 170 26.61 9.54 2.87
N HIS A 171 27.65 9.71 2.04
CA HIS A 171 28.26 11.01 1.83
C HIS A 171 28.54 11.24 0.35
N ARG A 172 28.11 12.42 -0.16
CA ARG A 172 28.38 12.91 -1.52
C ARG A 172 28.08 11.88 -2.63
N VAL A 173 26.86 11.32 -2.63
CA VAL A 173 26.39 10.37 -3.64
C VAL A 173 25.40 11.02 -4.59
N HIS A 174 25.35 10.54 -5.84
CA HIS A 174 24.33 10.92 -6.81
C HIS A 174 23.32 9.77 -6.96
N CYS A 175 22.04 10.04 -6.73
CA CYS A 175 20.94 9.12 -6.98
C CYS A 175 20.13 9.59 -8.19
N LEU A 176 20.43 9.04 -9.36
CA LEU A 176 19.76 9.35 -10.61
C LEU A 176 19.19 8.06 -11.24
N PRO A 177 18.00 8.10 -11.91
CA PRO A 177 17.18 9.29 -12.13
C PRO A 177 16.53 9.81 -10.85
N ARG A 178 16.05 11.04 -10.86
CA ARG A 178 15.16 11.57 -9.83
C ARG A 178 13.70 11.19 -10.12
N PRO A 179 12.82 11.20 -9.12
CA PRO A 179 11.38 11.07 -9.34
C PRO A 179 10.86 12.14 -10.30
N ALA A 180 9.78 11.84 -11.01
CA ALA A 180 9.18 12.71 -12.03
C ALA A 180 8.84 14.11 -11.49
N SER A 181 8.30 14.19 -10.27
CA SER A 181 7.93 15.43 -9.60
C SER A 181 8.95 15.89 -8.53
N GLY A 182 10.17 15.33 -8.56
CA GLY A 182 11.22 15.64 -7.58
C GLY A 182 11.15 14.85 -6.26
N ALA A 183 10.02 14.23 -5.95
CA ALA A 183 9.84 13.32 -4.82
C ALA A 183 8.72 12.32 -5.11
N VAL A 184 8.84 11.11 -4.57
CA VAL A 184 7.74 10.12 -4.58
C VAL A 184 6.84 10.39 -3.38
N PRO A 185 5.50 10.47 -3.54
CA PRO A 185 4.59 10.58 -2.42
C PRO A 185 4.72 9.38 -1.47
N ILE A 186 4.85 9.65 -0.17
CA ILE A 186 4.99 8.64 0.88
C ILE A 186 3.66 8.47 1.60
N VAL A 187 3.14 7.24 1.60
CA VAL A 187 1.95 6.84 2.37
C VAL A 187 2.40 6.00 3.57
N LEU A 188 1.92 6.28 4.77
CA LEU A 188 2.27 5.48 5.94
C LEU A 188 1.10 4.63 6.41
N GLY A 189 1.41 3.38 6.78
CA GLY A 189 0.48 2.47 7.41
C GLY A 189 0.50 2.53 8.95
N GLY A 190 -0.38 1.73 9.55
CA GLY A 190 -0.45 1.51 10.98
C GLY A 190 -1.53 2.32 11.70
N ASN A 191 -2.16 1.66 12.72
CA ASN A 191 -3.30 2.18 13.46
C ASN A 191 -2.92 2.74 14.83
N SER A 192 -1.69 2.42 15.34
CA SER A 192 -1.25 2.91 16.64
C SER A 192 -1.06 4.43 16.65
N GLU A 193 -1.29 5.08 17.80
CA GLU A 193 -1.10 6.52 17.92
C GLU A 193 0.29 7.00 17.45
N PRO A 194 1.41 6.33 17.81
CA PRO A 194 2.72 6.74 17.30
C PRO A 194 2.83 6.66 15.78
N ALA A 195 2.19 5.66 15.13
CA ALA A 195 2.19 5.52 13.67
C ALA A 195 1.38 6.65 13.02
N VAL A 196 0.18 6.95 13.55
CA VAL A 196 -0.68 8.02 13.06
C VAL A 196 -0.04 9.39 13.23
N ARG A 197 0.56 9.68 14.39
CA ARG A 197 1.32 10.92 14.62
C ARG A 197 2.51 11.05 13.67
N ARG A 198 3.22 9.94 13.37
CA ARG A 198 4.27 9.93 12.35
C ARG A 198 3.70 10.28 10.98
N ALA A 199 2.60 9.63 10.56
CA ALA A 199 1.96 9.91 9.29
C ALA A 199 1.60 11.40 9.17
N GLY A 200 0.98 12.00 10.18
CA GLY A 200 0.68 13.44 10.21
C GLY A 200 1.92 14.32 10.02
N ARG A 201 3.02 13.99 10.70
CA ARG A 201 4.25 14.82 10.63
C ARG A 201 4.97 14.71 9.29
N VAL A 202 5.07 13.53 8.70
CA VAL A 202 6.02 13.31 7.58
C VAL A 202 5.44 12.67 6.34
N ALA A 203 4.20 12.12 6.35
CA ALA A 203 3.65 11.44 5.19
C ALA A 203 2.80 12.38 4.32
N ASP A 204 2.61 11.98 3.07
CA ASP A 204 1.70 12.59 2.11
C ASP A 204 0.34 11.89 2.13
N GLY A 205 0.30 10.65 2.68
CA GLY A 205 -0.92 9.87 2.88
C GLY A 205 -0.86 8.95 4.09
N TRP A 206 -2.04 8.54 4.58
CA TRP A 206 -2.22 7.54 5.62
C TRP A 206 -3.18 6.47 5.15
N PHE A 207 -2.79 5.20 5.27
CA PHE A 207 -3.58 4.05 4.90
C PHE A 207 -3.55 2.99 6.01
N PRO A 208 -4.48 3.03 6.97
CA PRO A 208 -4.63 2.02 8.02
C PRO A 208 -5.20 0.72 7.48
N TYR A 209 -5.02 -0.36 8.22
CA TYR A 209 -5.55 -1.68 7.89
C TYR A 209 -6.40 -2.23 9.04
N THR A 210 -7.53 -2.86 8.72
CA THR A 210 -8.43 -3.49 9.70
C THR A 210 -8.75 -2.57 10.88
N ILE A 211 -9.49 -1.51 10.63
CA ILE A 211 -9.87 -0.50 11.62
C ILE A 211 -11.35 -0.19 11.51
N ALA A 212 -12.08 -0.24 12.62
CA ALA A 212 -13.50 0.08 12.67
C ALA A 212 -13.75 1.59 12.43
N PRO A 213 -14.90 1.98 11.89
CA PRO A 213 -15.20 3.39 11.57
C PRO A 213 -15.01 4.36 12.73
N GLU A 214 -15.38 3.94 13.96
CA GLU A 214 -15.26 4.76 15.16
C GLU A 214 -13.80 5.03 15.53
N GLU A 215 -12.99 3.98 15.51
CA GLU A 215 -11.55 4.12 15.75
C GLU A 215 -10.88 4.87 14.61
N PHE A 216 -11.29 4.62 13.36
CA PHE A 216 -10.80 5.36 12.20
C PHE A 216 -11.03 6.86 12.35
N ALA A 217 -12.23 7.30 12.79
CA ALA A 217 -12.53 8.70 13.04
C ALA A 217 -11.60 9.30 14.10
N GLN A 218 -11.40 8.61 15.23
CA GLN A 218 -10.47 9.05 16.29
C GLN A 218 -9.02 9.18 15.77
N ARG A 219 -8.57 8.24 14.94
CA ARG A 219 -7.24 8.26 14.35
C ARG A 219 -7.09 9.35 13.29
N ALA A 220 -8.14 9.61 12.51
CA ALA A 220 -8.16 10.71 11.54
C ALA A 220 -8.10 12.10 12.22
N ASP A 221 -8.74 12.27 13.37
CA ASP A 221 -8.60 13.48 14.20
C ASP A 221 -7.17 13.66 14.69
N LEU A 222 -6.56 12.57 15.18
CA LEU A 222 -5.17 12.57 15.62
C LEU A 222 -4.20 12.89 14.49
N LEU A 223 -4.46 12.35 13.29
CA LEU A 223 -3.69 12.61 12.07
C LEU A 223 -3.76 14.11 11.73
N ARG A 224 -4.96 14.69 11.70
CA ARG A 224 -5.17 16.12 11.42
C ARG A 224 -4.44 17.00 12.42
N ALA A 225 -4.55 16.69 13.70
CA ALA A 225 -3.84 17.42 14.74
C ALA A 225 -2.30 17.34 14.57
N ALA A 226 -1.77 16.19 14.17
CA ALA A 226 -0.35 15.97 13.97
C ALA A 226 0.19 16.55 12.65
N SER A 227 -0.68 16.86 11.68
CA SER A 227 -0.26 17.36 10.35
C SER A 227 0.14 18.84 10.33
N ALA A 228 -0.17 19.58 11.39
CA ALA A 228 0.14 21.00 11.51
C ALA A 228 -0.28 21.84 10.28
N GLY A 229 -1.45 21.54 9.73
CA GLY A 229 -2.02 22.21 8.55
C GLY A 229 -1.59 21.65 7.19
N ARG A 230 -0.71 20.63 7.15
CA ARG A 230 -0.42 19.92 5.90
C ARG A 230 -1.62 19.09 5.47
N THR A 231 -1.84 19.00 4.17
CA THR A 231 -2.81 18.03 3.60
C THR A 231 -2.18 16.65 3.60
N VAL A 232 -2.86 15.68 4.21
CA VAL A 232 -2.48 14.26 4.19
C VAL A 232 -3.67 13.49 3.59
N GLU A 233 -3.46 12.80 2.47
CA GLU A 233 -4.50 11.95 1.87
C GLU A 233 -4.84 10.79 2.81
N VAL A 234 -6.13 10.51 2.96
CA VAL A 234 -6.59 9.43 3.84
C VAL A 234 -7.24 8.35 3.01
N THR A 235 -6.68 7.16 3.07
CA THR A 235 -7.19 5.98 2.37
C THR A 235 -7.84 5.04 3.39
N ALA A 236 -9.04 4.55 3.09
CA ALA A 236 -9.71 3.54 3.90
C ALA A 236 -9.99 2.28 3.06
N TRP A 237 -9.89 1.13 3.71
CA TRP A 237 -10.35 -0.15 3.16
C TRP A 237 -11.39 -0.76 4.12
N PRO A 238 -12.68 -0.40 3.99
CA PRO A 238 -13.75 -0.88 4.86
C PRO A 238 -13.84 -2.40 4.92
N GLY A 239 -13.67 -3.08 3.79
CA GLY A 239 -13.68 -4.54 3.68
C GLY A 239 -12.56 -5.25 4.44
N SER A 240 -11.48 -4.55 4.81
CA SER A 240 -10.44 -5.12 5.68
C SER A 240 -10.90 -5.28 7.13
N CYS A 241 -11.84 -4.43 7.56
CA CYS A 241 -12.44 -4.51 8.90
C CYS A 241 -13.62 -5.49 8.91
N ASP A 242 -14.53 -5.35 7.94
CA ASP A 242 -15.71 -6.21 7.80
C ASP A 242 -15.99 -6.49 6.31
N PRO A 243 -15.51 -7.64 5.78
CA PRO A 243 -15.74 -7.99 4.38
C PRO A 243 -17.22 -8.12 4.00
N GLY A 244 -18.10 -8.44 4.96
CA GLY A 244 -19.54 -8.55 4.75
C GLY A 244 -20.21 -7.20 4.51
N ARG A 245 -19.60 -6.12 4.99
CA ARG A 245 -20.15 -4.75 4.91
C ARG A 245 -19.40 -3.85 3.91
N GLU A 246 -18.46 -4.36 3.15
CA GLU A 246 -17.75 -3.57 2.13
C GLU A 246 -18.69 -2.93 1.10
N GLY A 247 -19.83 -3.60 0.80
CA GLY A 247 -20.88 -3.11 -0.10
C GLY A 247 -22.02 -2.36 0.59
N ASP A 248 -21.94 -2.08 1.90
CA ASP A 248 -22.93 -1.31 2.65
C ASP A 248 -22.60 0.19 2.58
N PRO A 249 -23.40 1.02 1.86
CA PRO A 249 -23.08 2.45 1.70
C PRO A 249 -23.05 3.21 3.02
N ASP A 250 -23.88 2.84 4.01
CA ASP A 250 -23.90 3.52 5.30
C ASP A 250 -22.66 3.18 6.13
N PHE A 251 -22.13 1.97 5.99
CA PHE A 251 -20.86 1.59 6.61
C PHE A 251 -19.69 2.33 5.98
N VAL A 252 -19.63 2.41 4.66
CA VAL A 252 -18.57 3.11 3.93
C VAL A 252 -18.62 4.62 4.17
N ARG A 253 -19.82 5.22 4.21
CA ARG A 253 -20.04 6.65 4.49
C ARG A 253 -19.35 7.10 5.77
N ARG A 254 -19.35 6.29 6.81
CA ARG A 254 -18.71 6.62 8.09
C ARG A 254 -17.20 6.86 7.96
N TYR A 255 -16.50 6.17 7.06
CA TYR A 255 -15.09 6.44 6.77
C TYR A 255 -14.92 7.74 5.99
N VAL A 256 -15.82 8.01 5.05
CA VAL A 256 -15.79 9.25 4.26
C VAL A 256 -16.06 10.48 5.13
N GLU A 257 -17.07 10.41 6.00
CA GLU A 257 -17.37 11.47 6.98
C GLU A 257 -16.22 11.71 7.95
N ALA A 258 -15.47 10.67 8.30
CA ALA A 258 -14.26 10.77 9.10
C ALA A 258 -13.05 11.35 8.34
N GLY A 259 -13.15 11.53 7.01
CA GLY A 259 -12.16 12.20 6.19
C GLY A 259 -11.42 11.31 5.20
N ALA A 260 -11.88 10.09 4.95
CA ALA A 260 -11.32 9.28 3.86
C ALA A 260 -11.55 9.97 2.51
N THR A 261 -10.49 10.09 1.73
CA THR A 261 -10.49 10.66 0.37
C THR A 261 -10.40 9.61 -0.71
N ARG A 262 -10.03 8.38 -0.32
CA ARG A 262 -9.96 7.19 -1.16
C ARG A 262 -10.55 5.99 -0.43
N ILE A 263 -11.40 5.23 -1.11
CA ILE A 263 -11.90 3.93 -0.66
C ILE A 263 -11.23 2.85 -1.51
N VAL A 264 -10.63 1.87 -0.85
CA VAL A 264 -10.04 0.69 -1.48
C VAL A 264 -10.96 -0.49 -1.26
N ILE A 265 -11.11 -1.33 -2.28
CA ILE A 265 -11.84 -2.59 -2.22
C ILE A 265 -10.96 -3.75 -2.67
N ALA A 266 -11.31 -4.97 -2.24
CA ALA A 266 -10.65 -6.17 -2.73
C ALA A 266 -11.30 -6.67 -4.02
N PRO A 267 -10.52 -7.20 -4.99
CA PRO A 267 -11.11 -7.84 -6.16
C PRO A 267 -11.84 -9.12 -5.75
N ARG A 268 -13.05 -9.30 -6.26
CA ARG A 268 -13.87 -10.50 -6.10
C ARG A 268 -14.07 -11.13 -7.47
N LEU A 269 -13.07 -11.89 -7.91
CA LEU A 269 -13.01 -12.39 -9.27
C LEU A 269 -13.92 -13.60 -9.51
N GLY A 270 -14.52 -14.17 -8.48
CA GLY A 270 -15.55 -15.19 -8.48
C GLY A 270 -15.25 -16.41 -9.39
N GLY A 271 -15.02 -17.58 -8.81
CA GLY A 271 -14.83 -18.80 -9.56
C GLY A 271 -14.24 -19.93 -8.70
N PRO A 272 -14.54 -21.18 -9.00
CA PRO A 272 -14.09 -22.33 -8.20
C PRO A 272 -12.59 -22.64 -8.39
N ARG A 273 -11.92 -22.06 -9.37
CA ARG A 273 -10.48 -22.28 -9.64
C ARG A 273 -9.81 -21.03 -10.22
N PRO A 274 -8.59 -20.67 -9.77
CA PRO A 274 -7.84 -19.53 -10.31
C PRO A 274 -7.63 -19.58 -11.82
N GLU A 275 -7.43 -20.77 -12.38
CA GLU A 275 -7.20 -20.98 -13.81
C GLU A 275 -8.38 -20.54 -14.68
N SER A 276 -9.62 -20.62 -14.17
CA SER A 276 -10.81 -20.16 -14.89
C SER A 276 -10.92 -18.64 -14.95
N LEU A 277 -10.13 -17.94 -14.16
CA LEU A 277 -10.08 -16.47 -14.06
C LEU A 277 -8.95 -15.87 -14.90
N LEU A 278 -8.03 -16.71 -15.41
CA LEU A 278 -6.99 -16.34 -16.36
C LEU A 278 -7.60 -16.13 -17.75
N GLY A 279 -8.32 -15.03 -17.95
CA GLY A 279 -8.90 -14.74 -19.25
C GLY A 279 -10.05 -13.74 -19.16
N PRO A 280 -10.74 -13.47 -20.27
CA PRO A 280 -11.77 -12.43 -20.37
C PRO A 280 -12.84 -12.53 -19.28
N ARG A 281 -13.29 -13.72 -18.92
CA ARG A 281 -14.34 -13.92 -17.92
C ARG A 281 -13.99 -13.42 -16.52
N GLY A 282 -12.72 -13.51 -16.12
CA GLY A 282 -12.27 -12.97 -14.82
C GLY A 282 -12.30 -11.42 -14.82
N LEU A 283 -11.91 -10.83 -15.95
CA LEU A 283 -11.93 -9.38 -16.12
C LEU A 283 -13.36 -8.83 -16.27
N ASP A 284 -14.27 -9.56 -16.92
CA ASP A 284 -15.69 -9.19 -16.99
C ASP A 284 -16.33 -9.17 -15.59
N ALA A 285 -16.04 -10.18 -14.75
CA ALA A 285 -16.51 -10.21 -13.36
C ALA A 285 -15.94 -9.03 -12.54
N LEU A 286 -14.71 -8.60 -12.82
CA LEU A 286 -14.10 -7.42 -12.22
C LEU A 286 -14.83 -6.13 -12.64
N ARG A 287 -15.13 -5.97 -13.94
CA ARG A 287 -15.91 -4.84 -14.46
C ARG A 287 -17.28 -4.76 -13.78
N ASP A 288 -18.00 -5.88 -13.74
CA ASP A 288 -19.31 -5.98 -13.08
C ASP A 288 -19.24 -5.64 -11.58
N GLN A 289 -18.16 -6.02 -10.90
CA GLN A 289 -17.95 -5.67 -9.50
C GLN A 289 -17.76 -4.16 -9.33
N ILE A 290 -16.92 -3.55 -10.16
CA ILE A 290 -16.61 -2.12 -10.08
C ILE A 290 -17.87 -1.29 -10.36
N ASP A 291 -18.60 -1.59 -11.44
CA ASP A 291 -19.81 -0.87 -11.83
C ASP A 291 -20.87 -1.00 -10.72
N ARG A 292 -21.11 -2.21 -10.23
CA ARG A 292 -22.03 -2.43 -9.12
C ARG A 292 -21.63 -1.66 -7.86
N TYR A 293 -20.33 -1.62 -7.53
CA TYR A 293 -19.85 -0.89 -6.35
C TYR A 293 -20.06 0.62 -6.50
N ARG A 294 -19.89 1.16 -7.68
CA ARG A 294 -20.24 2.57 -7.96
C ARG A 294 -21.71 2.85 -7.75
N ASP A 295 -22.58 2.12 -8.45
CA ASP A 295 -24.02 2.33 -8.40
C ASP A 295 -24.60 2.16 -7.00
N THR A 296 -24.10 1.15 -6.27
CA THR A 296 -24.69 0.76 -4.97
C THR A 296 -24.04 1.46 -3.78
N VAL A 297 -22.78 1.91 -3.90
CA VAL A 297 -22.03 2.51 -2.80
C VAL A 297 -21.60 3.94 -3.13
N LEU A 298 -20.70 4.14 -4.11
CA LEU A 298 -20.07 5.45 -4.30
C LEU A 298 -21.04 6.56 -4.69
N ASP A 299 -22.05 6.27 -5.52
CA ASP A 299 -23.06 7.25 -5.93
C ASP A 299 -24.06 7.62 -4.82
N LYS A 300 -23.96 6.92 -3.68
CA LYS A 300 -24.77 7.18 -2.48
C LYS A 300 -24.00 7.87 -1.36
N LEU A 301 -22.70 8.10 -1.55
CA LEU A 301 -21.86 8.80 -0.58
C LEU A 301 -21.94 10.31 -0.79
#